data_cdb0020f5e452f8e0460451c1eb56735
#
_entry.id   cdb0020f5e452f8e0460451c1eb56735
#
_cell.length_a   1.000
_cell.length_b   1.000
_cell.length_c   1.000
_cell.angle_alpha   90.00
_cell.angle_beta   90.00
_cell.angle_gamma   90.00
#
_symmetry.space_group_name_H-M   'P 1'
#
loop_
_entity.id
_entity.type
_entity.pdbx_description
1 polymer ?
#
loop_
_entity_poly.entity_id
_entity_poly.type
_entity_poly.pdbx_seq_one_letter_code
_entity_poly.pdbx_strand_id
1 'polypeptide(L)'
;MTKLKILTVLFGLAAMTTASWAQQSQIQIWSAGFGPSKDIKVRNPKFVWQVWADGDAKITAASFIINGKEVDAKYDNRKKELFFESSEPMPPGTYSVVAKVKVDDWAKFDKKWTVTIRPDAVQNQDEIPADAKHVLGIFNQIRSEHGFGPIRFDPCFNLAATAHTNYLTLNKEGGHNEDPANPGYTGMGAADRVGLFGHVGSSWEVVSTGATCYQDGIIGLWDAPYHRISMMKPGLVIAGASYKDGNLTVDGDGMTMDGMFVSPPVSGLNIAPSWENNESPNPTRSFAGAEHVLGYPVVATIYGDKVKTISIVSASFATASGKEIERYELSPENDEHLKNSVILIPKKPLESGKTYSVNLKLKDNTGAVYTKAWKFTTR
;
A
#
# COMPACT_ATOMS: atom_id res chain seq x y z
N MET A 1 5.92 -13.65 10.81
CA MET A 1 4.84 -14.54 11.31
C MET A 1 5.38 -15.35 12.49
N THR A 2 4.82 -15.15 13.67
CA THR A 2 5.28 -15.80 14.91
C THR A 2 4.33 -16.94 15.26
N LYS A 3 4.87 -18.17 15.39
CA LYS A 3 4.10 -19.34 15.86
C LYS A 3 3.96 -19.28 17.38
N LEU A 4 2.75 -19.26 17.90
CA LEU A 4 2.50 -19.39 19.31
C LEU A 4 2.14 -20.87 19.61
N LYS A 5 3.03 -21.60 20.27
CA LYS A 5 2.77 -22.96 20.73
C LYS A 5 2.32 -22.91 22.18
N ILE A 6 1.13 -23.37 22.49
CA ILE A 6 0.70 -23.59 23.86
C ILE A 6 0.79 -25.08 24.17
N LEU A 7 1.66 -25.42 25.09
CA LEU A 7 1.84 -26.78 25.60
C LEU A 7 0.87 -26.98 26.79
N THR A 8 -0.16 -27.79 26.64
CA THR A 8 -1.02 -28.19 27.76
C THR A 8 -0.45 -29.43 28.41
N VAL A 9 0.04 -29.28 29.66
CA VAL A 9 0.49 -30.43 30.49
C VAL A 9 -0.71 -31.05 31.15
N LEU A 10 -1.03 -32.30 30.83
CA LEU A 10 -2.01 -33.14 31.54
C LEU A 10 -1.29 -34.07 32.52
N PHE A 11 -1.61 -33.94 33.83
CA PHE A 11 -1.29 -34.95 34.84
C PHE A 11 -2.29 -36.10 34.73
N GLY A 12 -1.81 -37.29 34.39
CA GLY A 12 -2.63 -38.49 34.33
C GLY A 12 -2.40 -39.41 35.50
N LEU A 13 -3.48 -39.86 36.14
CA LEU A 13 -3.49 -41.06 36.98
C LEU A 13 -3.73 -42.30 36.08
N ALA A 14 -2.90 -43.29 36.29
CA ALA A 14 -2.97 -44.55 35.54
C ALA A 14 -4.17 -45.40 35.92
N ALA A 15 -4.99 -45.75 34.89
CA ALA A 15 -5.83 -46.93 34.90
C ALA A 15 -5.74 -47.56 33.51
N MET A 16 -5.21 -48.81 33.45
CA MET A 16 -5.09 -49.55 32.21
C MET A 16 -6.47 -49.97 31.70
N THR A 17 -6.92 -49.34 30.65
CA THR A 17 -7.90 -49.86 29.69
C THR A 17 -7.43 -49.51 28.33
N THR A 18 -7.43 -50.48 27.41
CA THR A 18 -7.06 -50.32 26.00
C THR A 18 -8.03 -49.37 25.31
N ALA A 19 -7.72 -48.07 25.34
CA ALA A 19 -8.38 -47.06 24.58
C ALA A 19 -7.43 -46.64 23.45
N SER A 20 -7.89 -46.72 22.22
CA SER A 20 -7.26 -46.16 21.03
C SER A 20 -6.98 -44.70 21.28
N TRP A 21 -5.71 -44.31 21.37
CA TRP A 21 -5.30 -42.91 21.42
C TRP A 21 -5.64 -42.27 20.07
N ALA A 22 -6.82 -41.71 19.94
CA ALA A 22 -7.06 -40.71 18.90
C ALA A 22 -6.10 -39.57 19.20
N GLN A 23 -5.11 -39.38 18.34
CA GLN A 23 -4.16 -38.28 18.37
C GLN A 23 -4.99 -37.02 18.11
N GLN A 24 -5.38 -36.34 19.18
CA GLN A 24 -6.11 -35.10 19.09
C GLN A 24 -5.17 -34.10 18.46
N SER A 25 -5.38 -33.80 17.19
CA SER A 25 -4.56 -32.86 16.43
C SER A 25 -4.56 -31.52 17.19
N GLN A 26 -3.38 -31.06 17.59
CA GLN A 26 -3.25 -29.78 18.27
C GLN A 26 -3.64 -28.68 17.28
N ILE A 27 -4.76 -28.00 17.54
CA ILE A 27 -5.12 -26.82 16.77
C ILE A 27 -4.05 -25.76 16.98
N GLN A 28 -3.51 -25.25 15.88
CA GLN A 28 -2.56 -24.14 15.85
C GLN A 28 -3.25 -22.92 15.24
N ILE A 29 -2.91 -21.76 15.75
CA ILE A 29 -3.28 -20.48 15.13
C ILE A 29 -2.02 -19.73 14.67
N TRP A 30 -2.20 -18.96 13.64
CA TRP A 30 -1.23 -17.99 13.16
C TRP A 30 -1.70 -16.59 13.53
N SER A 31 -0.77 -15.71 13.90
CA SER A 31 -1.05 -14.31 14.20
C SER A 31 -0.02 -13.45 13.51
N ALA A 32 -0.47 -12.42 12.80
CA ALA A 32 0.40 -11.46 12.12
C ALA A 32 0.43 -10.11 12.86
N GLY A 33 -0.65 -9.33 12.78
CA GLY A 33 -0.76 -7.98 13.34
C GLY A 33 -1.90 -7.86 14.34
N PHE A 34 -1.80 -6.90 15.23
CA PHE A 34 -2.89 -6.51 16.13
C PHE A 34 -2.74 -5.02 16.49
N GLY A 35 -3.84 -4.40 16.88
CA GLY A 35 -3.79 -3.01 17.29
C GLY A 35 -5.14 -2.28 17.12
N PRO A 36 -5.11 -0.93 17.18
CA PRO A 36 -3.94 -0.11 17.48
C PRO A 36 -3.38 -0.41 18.88
N SER A 37 -2.04 -0.34 19.05
CA SER A 37 -1.35 -0.74 20.29
C SER A 37 -0.39 0.32 20.84
N LYS A 38 -0.48 1.54 20.34
CA LYS A 38 0.28 2.73 20.76
C LYS A 38 -0.70 3.85 21.10
N ASP A 39 -0.16 5.03 21.38
CA ASP A 39 -0.95 6.24 21.47
C ASP A 39 -1.54 6.59 20.11
N ILE A 40 -2.84 6.89 20.09
CA ILE A 40 -3.57 7.24 18.87
C ILE A 40 -4.28 8.59 18.99
N LYS A 41 -4.43 9.25 17.83
CA LYS A 41 -5.13 10.53 17.67
C LYS A 41 -6.51 10.42 17.04
N VAL A 42 -7.15 9.26 17.12
CA VAL A 42 -8.49 9.02 16.61
C VAL A 42 -9.40 8.48 17.71
N ARG A 43 -10.65 8.96 17.72
CA ARG A 43 -11.64 8.58 18.76
C ARG A 43 -12.53 7.41 18.36
N ASN A 44 -12.54 7.02 17.09
CA ASN A 44 -13.27 5.86 16.57
C ASN A 44 -12.28 4.84 16.00
N PRO A 45 -11.42 4.22 16.85
CA PRO A 45 -10.44 3.26 16.36
C PRO A 45 -11.12 1.97 15.89
N LYS A 46 -10.55 1.37 14.85
CA LYS A 46 -10.82 0.00 14.47
C LYS A 46 -9.82 -0.91 15.17
N PHE A 47 -10.28 -1.68 16.16
CA PHE A 47 -9.46 -2.71 16.79
C PHE A 47 -9.36 -3.94 15.89
N VAL A 48 -8.14 -4.46 15.74
CA VAL A 48 -7.84 -5.53 14.78
C VAL A 48 -6.96 -6.58 15.43
N TRP A 49 -7.21 -7.84 15.12
CA TRP A 49 -6.26 -8.92 15.30
C TRP A 49 -6.25 -9.79 14.05
N GLN A 50 -5.13 -9.79 13.33
CA GLN A 50 -4.92 -10.68 12.20
C GLN A 50 -4.57 -12.07 12.72
N VAL A 51 -5.52 -13.00 12.60
CA VAL A 51 -5.44 -14.34 13.17
C VAL A 51 -6.18 -15.33 12.28
N TRP A 52 -5.62 -16.53 12.11
CA TRP A 52 -6.29 -17.62 11.40
C TRP A 52 -5.86 -18.98 11.96
N ALA A 53 -6.74 -19.97 11.84
CA ALA A 53 -6.45 -21.34 12.20
C ALA A 53 -5.65 -22.04 11.10
N ASP A 54 -4.85 -23.04 11.46
CA ASP A 54 -4.07 -23.86 10.54
C ASP A 54 -4.95 -25.00 9.98
N GLY A 55 -4.64 -25.43 8.75
CA GLY A 55 -5.35 -26.52 8.07
C GLY A 55 -6.83 -26.21 7.83
N ASP A 56 -7.69 -27.19 8.10
CA ASP A 56 -9.15 -27.12 7.91
C ASP A 56 -9.91 -26.55 9.10
N ALA A 57 -9.23 -26.23 10.20
CA ALA A 57 -9.81 -25.67 11.42
C ALA A 57 -10.42 -24.28 11.18
N LYS A 58 -11.56 -24.00 11.81
CA LYS A 58 -12.35 -22.78 11.57
C LYS A 58 -12.52 -21.94 12.84
N ILE A 59 -12.42 -20.64 12.71
CA ILE A 59 -12.86 -19.72 13.77
C ILE A 59 -14.38 -19.73 13.80
N THR A 60 -14.95 -20.20 14.94
CA THR A 60 -16.38 -20.41 15.13
C THR A 60 -17.02 -19.34 16.01
N ALA A 61 -16.22 -18.64 16.84
CA ALA A 61 -16.68 -17.48 17.60
C ALA A 61 -15.53 -16.49 17.81
N ALA A 62 -15.89 -15.23 17.95
CA ALA A 62 -14.94 -14.15 18.13
C ALA A 62 -15.57 -12.98 18.92
N SER A 63 -14.79 -12.35 19.80
CA SER A 63 -15.19 -11.15 20.53
C SER A 63 -13.99 -10.28 20.90
N PHE A 64 -14.26 -9.01 21.25
CA PHE A 64 -13.33 -8.17 21.99
C PHE A 64 -13.85 -7.89 23.39
N ILE A 65 -12.92 -7.73 24.35
CA ILE A 65 -13.21 -7.15 25.66
C ILE A 65 -12.41 -5.86 25.77
N ILE A 66 -13.11 -4.73 25.93
CA ILE A 66 -12.50 -3.40 26.04
C ILE A 66 -12.83 -2.86 27.42
N ASN A 67 -11.81 -2.62 28.27
CA ASN A 67 -11.96 -2.23 29.67
C ASN A 67 -12.95 -3.13 30.46
N GLY A 68 -12.89 -4.44 30.21
CA GLY A 68 -13.74 -5.41 30.88
C GLY A 68 -15.15 -5.59 30.29
N LYS A 69 -15.56 -4.75 29.33
CA LYS A 69 -16.83 -4.87 28.62
C LYS A 69 -16.65 -5.66 27.33
N GLU A 70 -17.40 -6.74 27.18
CA GLU A 70 -17.41 -7.53 25.94
C GLU A 70 -18.21 -6.81 24.86
N VAL A 71 -17.68 -6.82 23.65
CA VAL A 71 -18.28 -6.24 22.44
C VAL A 71 -18.20 -7.25 21.29
N ASP A 72 -19.22 -7.24 20.45
CA ASP A 72 -19.28 -8.13 19.29
C ASP A 72 -18.18 -7.80 18.31
N ALA A 73 -17.54 -8.84 17.79
CA ALA A 73 -16.52 -8.74 16.78
C ALA A 73 -16.96 -9.38 15.46
N LYS A 74 -16.43 -8.85 14.36
CA LYS A 74 -16.59 -9.42 13.04
C LYS A 74 -15.30 -10.13 12.63
N TYR A 75 -15.42 -11.26 11.92
CA TYR A 75 -14.27 -11.95 11.35
C TYR A 75 -14.34 -11.94 9.83
N ASP A 76 -13.34 -11.34 9.19
CA ASP A 76 -13.17 -11.35 7.75
C ASP A 76 -12.25 -12.49 7.34
N ASN A 77 -12.82 -13.56 6.76
CA ASN A 77 -12.08 -14.74 6.31
C ASN A 77 -11.07 -14.45 5.19
N ARG A 78 -11.30 -13.44 4.36
CA ARG A 78 -10.39 -13.10 3.25
C ARG A 78 -9.15 -12.40 3.77
N LYS A 79 -9.34 -11.45 4.68
CA LYS A 79 -8.25 -10.69 5.31
C LYS A 79 -7.61 -11.44 6.47
N LYS A 80 -8.23 -12.53 6.95
CA LYS A 80 -7.83 -13.24 8.17
C LYS A 80 -7.82 -12.29 9.38
N GLU A 81 -8.84 -11.46 9.48
CA GLU A 81 -8.90 -10.32 10.38
C GLU A 81 -10.14 -10.42 11.28
N LEU A 82 -9.88 -10.50 12.60
CA LEU A 82 -10.87 -10.21 13.61
C LEU A 82 -10.88 -8.71 13.84
N PHE A 83 -12.06 -8.05 13.81
CA PHE A 83 -12.13 -6.62 14.04
C PHE A 83 -13.40 -6.18 14.80
N PHE A 84 -13.24 -5.07 15.51
CA PHE A 84 -14.32 -4.28 16.11
C PHE A 84 -14.07 -2.81 15.78
N GLU A 85 -15.09 -2.11 15.36
CA GLU A 85 -15.07 -0.68 15.08
C GLU A 85 -16.09 0.01 15.97
N SER A 86 -15.67 1.00 16.77
CA SER A 86 -16.57 1.73 17.63
C SER A 86 -17.45 2.66 16.80
N SER A 87 -18.77 2.51 16.92
CA SER A 87 -19.74 3.42 16.29
C SER A 87 -19.77 4.80 16.96
N GLU A 88 -19.44 4.84 18.26
CA GLU A 88 -19.42 6.06 19.04
C GLU A 88 -17.98 6.49 19.35
N PRO A 89 -17.71 7.81 19.39
CA PRO A 89 -16.40 8.32 19.76
C PRO A 89 -16.02 7.91 21.19
N MET A 90 -14.91 7.22 21.32
CA MET A 90 -14.37 6.82 22.61
C MET A 90 -13.69 8.01 23.31
N PRO A 91 -13.89 8.24 24.62
CA PRO A 91 -13.21 9.29 25.36
C PRO A 91 -11.68 9.12 25.36
N PRO A 92 -10.91 10.21 25.49
CA PRO A 92 -9.48 10.11 25.77
C PRO A 92 -9.19 9.28 27.02
N GLY A 93 -8.12 8.46 26.96
CA GLY A 93 -7.74 7.57 28.06
C GLY A 93 -7.08 6.29 27.58
N THR A 94 -6.59 5.49 28.52
CA THR A 94 -5.97 4.19 28.25
C THR A 94 -6.99 3.06 28.36
N TYR A 95 -7.01 2.20 27.36
CA TYR A 95 -7.92 1.08 27.23
C TYR A 95 -7.15 -0.24 27.24
N SER A 96 -7.60 -1.18 28.07
CA SER A 96 -7.18 -2.58 27.98
C SER A 96 -8.03 -3.29 26.93
N VAL A 97 -7.38 -4.01 26.04
CA VAL A 97 -8.03 -4.72 24.93
C VAL A 97 -7.67 -6.20 24.99
N VAL A 98 -8.69 -7.06 24.93
CA VAL A 98 -8.51 -8.51 24.79
C VAL A 98 -9.33 -8.98 23.59
N ALA A 99 -8.66 -9.42 22.55
CA ALA A 99 -9.30 -10.09 21.41
C ALA A 99 -9.36 -11.60 21.69
N LYS A 100 -10.49 -12.23 21.43
CA LYS A 100 -10.73 -13.65 21.66
C LYS A 100 -11.22 -14.34 20.41
N VAL A 101 -10.73 -15.54 20.13
CA VAL A 101 -11.28 -16.44 19.12
C VAL A 101 -11.49 -17.83 19.68
N LYS A 102 -12.52 -18.49 19.19
CA LYS A 102 -12.80 -19.90 19.43
C LYS A 102 -12.65 -20.64 18.09
N VAL A 103 -11.93 -21.75 18.10
CA VAL A 103 -11.67 -22.56 16.91
C VAL A 103 -12.33 -23.93 17.13
N ASP A 104 -13.09 -24.41 16.13
CA ASP A 104 -13.81 -25.68 16.13
C ASP A 104 -14.61 -25.93 17.42
N ASP A 105 -15.24 -24.87 17.95
CA ASP A 105 -16.10 -24.88 19.14
C ASP A 105 -15.46 -25.27 20.47
N TRP A 106 -14.16 -25.55 20.52
CA TRP A 106 -13.51 -25.96 21.76
C TRP A 106 -12.18 -25.25 22.07
N ALA A 107 -11.30 -25.01 21.08
CA ALA A 107 -10.02 -24.36 21.33
C ALA A 107 -10.18 -22.83 21.45
N LYS A 108 -9.63 -22.25 22.51
CA LYS A 108 -9.74 -20.82 22.82
C LYS A 108 -8.37 -20.17 22.76
N PHE A 109 -8.29 -19.04 22.07
CA PHE A 109 -7.08 -18.22 22.00
C PHE A 109 -7.42 -16.76 22.27
N ASP A 110 -6.49 -16.05 22.91
CA ASP A 110 -6.64 -14.63 23.17
C ASP A 110 -5.36 -13.85 22.87
N LYS A 111 -5.54 -12.56 22.60
CA LYS A 111 -4.48 -11.56 22.42
C LYS A 111 -4.81 -10.36 23.28
N LYS A 112 -3.84 -9.88 24.08
CA LYS A 112 -4.00 -8.75 25.00
C LYS A 112 -3.05 -7.64 24.65
N TRP A 113 -3.54 -6.40 24.72
CA TRP A 113 -2.73 -5.20 24.59
C TRP A 113 -3.41 -3.99 25.24
N THR A 114 -2.73 -2.86 25.23
CA THR A 114 -3.28 -1.57 25.62
C THR A 114 -3.17 -0.58 24.49
N VAL A 115 -4.07 0.40 24.48
CA VAL A 115 -4.05 1.54 23.55
C VAL A 115 -4.41 2.79 24.34
N THR A 116 -3.78 3.91 24.05
CA THR A 116 -4.13 5.20 24.64
C THR A 116 -4.70 6.13 23.56
N ILE A 117 -5.95 6.56 23.76
CA ILE A 117 -6.56 7.63 22.99
C ILE A 117 -6.10 8.95 23.60
N ARG A 118 -5.38 9.75 22.83
CA ARG A 118 -4.79 11.01 23.29
C ARG A 118 -5.86 12.06 23.58
N PRO A 119 -5.58 13.04 24.47
CA PRO A 119 -6.50 14.15 24.73
C PRO A 119 -6.82 15.01 23.49
N ASP A 120 -5.87 15.10 22.55
CA ASP A 120 -5.99 15.81 21.28
C ASP A 120 -6.51 14.94 20.13
N ALA A 121 -7.07 13.78 20.43
CA ALA A 121 -7.64 12.87 19.42
C ALA A 121 -8.90 13.46 18.78
N VAL A 122 -8.98 13.29 17.47
CA VAL A 122 -10.10 13.75 16.64
C VAL A 122 -11.07 12.61 16.32
N GLN A 123 -12.30 12.95 16.00
CA GLN A 123 -13.26 11.98 15.47
C GLN A 123 -12.96 11.72 14.00
N ASN A 124 -13.17 10.49 13.53
CA ASN A 124 -13.14 10.18 12.11
C ASN A 124 -14.15 11.06 11.36
N GLN A 125 -13.74 11.51 10.19
CA GLN A 125 -14.61 12.31 9.34
C GLN A 125 -15.62 11.39 8.65
N ASP A 126 -16.92 11.71 8.77
CA ASP A 126 -17.99 10.99 8.08
C ASP A 126 -18.09 11.41 6.61
N GLU A 127 -17.66 12.64 6.28
CA GLU A 127 -17.66 13.18 4.93
C GLU A 127 -16.25 13.19 4.32
N ILE A 128 -16.18 12.87 3.04
CA ILE A 128 -14.94 12.95 2.28
C ILE A 128 -14.60 14.42 2.03
N PRO A 129 -13.45 14.94 2.47
CA PRO A 129 -13.01 16.30 2.17
C PRO A 129 -12.97 16.56 0.65
N ALA A 130 -13.25 17.78 0.24
CA ALA A 130 -13.38 18.12 -1.17
C ALA A 130 -12.10 17.86 -1.98
N ASP A 131 -10.94 18.21 -1.41
CA ASP A 131 -9.61 17.94 -2.00
C ASP A 131 -9.37 16.43 -2.14
N ALA A 132 -9.59 15.64 -1.07
CA ALA A 132 -9.48 14.19 -1.10
C ALA A 132 -10.40 13.56 -2.15
N LYS A 133 -11.66 14.02 -2.22
CA LYS A 133 -12.62 13.53 -3.22
C LYS A 133 -12.13 13.77 -4.65
N HIS A 134 -11.61 14.95 -4.95
CA HIS A 134 -11.10 15.27 -6.27
C HIS A 134 -9.83 14.49 -6.61
N VAL A 135 -8.86 14.45 -5.70
CA VAL A 135 -7.60 13.70 -5.89
C VAL A 135 -7.88 12.23 -6.14
N LEU A 136 -8.68 11.58 -5.27
CA LEU A 136 -9.02 10.17 -5.42
C LEU A 136 -9.87 9.91 -6.67
N GLY A 137 -10.71 10.89 -7.08
CA GLY A 137 -11.46 10.82 -8.33
C GLY A 137 -10.56 10.76 -9.55
N ILE A 138 -9.58 11.65 -9.66
CA ILE A 138 -8.58 11.65 -10.76
C ILE A 138 -7.75 10.38 -10.70
N PHE A 139 -7.27 9.98 -9.52
CA PHE A 139 -6.47 8.78 -9.37
C PHE A 139 -7.25 7.52 -9.80
N ASN A 140 -8.52 7.41 -9.43
CA ASN A 140 -9.38 6.30 -9.85
C ASN A 140 -9.65 6.29 -11.36
N GLN A 141 -9.78 7.46 -12.00
CA GLN A 141 -9.85 7.53 -13.45
C GLN A 141 -8.59 6.95 -14.10
N ILE A 142 -7.41 7.41 -13.69
CA ILE A 142 -6.12 6.92 -14.19
C ILE A 142 -6.00 5.40 -13.97
N ARG A 143 -6.36 4.90 -12.79
CA ARG A 143 -6.34 3.47 -12.47
C ARG A 143 -7.26 2.67 -13.38
N SER A 144 -8.47 3.18 -13.63
CA SER A 144 -9.44 2.54 -14.54
C SER A 144 -8.89 2.41 -15.97
N GLU A 145 -8.21 3.44 -16.49
CA GLU A 145 -7.56 3.41 -17.81
C GLU A 145 -6.47 2.32 -17.92
N HIS A 146 -5.87 1.94 -16.78
CA HIS A 146 -4.87 0.87 -16.68
C HIS A 146 -5.47 -0.49 -16.29
N GLY A 147 -6.81 -0.59 -16.14
CA GLY A 147 -7.50 -1.82 -15.77
C GLY A 147 -7.39 -2.18 -14.29
N PHE A 148 -7.03 -1.23 -13.42
CA PHE A 148 -7.00 -1.44 -11.97
C PHE A 148 -8.36 -1.16 -11.33
N GLY A 149 -8.63 -1.87 -10.23
CA GLY A 149 -9.82 -1.59 -9.41
C GLY A 149 -9.77 -0.22 -8.73
N PRO A 150 -10.95 0.34 -8.36
CA PRO A 150 -11.03 1.63 -7.70
C PRO A 150 -10.51 1.56 -6.26
N ILE A 151 -9.91 2.67 -5.82
CA ILE A 151 -9.55 2.94 -4.44
C ILE A 151 -10.74 3.59 -3.74
N ARG A 152 -11.06 3.13 -2.54
CA ARG A 152 -12.08 3.72 -1.66
C ARG A 152 -11.41 4.67 -0.68
N PHE A 153 -12.14 5.71 -0.32
CA PHE A 153 -11.73 6.62 0.75
C PHE A 153 -11.66 5.89 2.09
N ASP A 154 -10.63 6.23 2.89
CA ASP A 154 -10.48 5.77 4.26
C ASP A 154 -10.10 6.95 5.17
N PRO A 155 -10.87 7.21 6.25
CA PRO A 155 -10.65 8.35 7.14
C PRO A 155 -9.29 8.35 7.84
N CYS A 156 -8.76 7.18 8.23
CA CYS A 156 -7.47 7.08 8.92
C CYS A 156 -6.33 7.53 8.02
N PHE A 157 -6.34 7.07 6.76
CA PHE A 157 -5.36 7.50 5.76
C PHE A 157 -5.52 8.96 5.41
N ASN A 158 -6.76 9.47 5.38
CA ASN A 158 -7.00 10.89 5.12
C ASN A 158 -6.46 11.78 6.24
N LEU A 159 -6.65 11.39 7.50
CA LEU A 159 -6.09 12.11 8.64
C LEU A 159 -4.55 12.10 8.63
N ALA A 160 -3.93 10.98 8.26
CA ALA A 160 -2.49 10.86 8.12
C ALA A 160 -1.96 11.76 6.99
N ALA A 161 -2.56 11.68 5.80
CA ALA A 161 -2.23 12.53 4.67
C ALA A 161 -2.39 14.03 5.00
N THR A 162 -3.48 14.40 5.69
CA THR A 162 -3.72 15.78 6.13
C THR A 162 -2.67 16.26 7.12
N ALA A 163 -2.29 15.42 8.09
CA ALA A 163 -1.26 15.74 9.07
C ALA A 163 0.10 15.96 8.39
N HIS A 164 0.50 15.09 7.47
CA HIS A 164 1.75 15.24 6.74
C HIS A 164 1.75 16.45 5.80
N THR A 165 0.68 16.67 5.04
CA THR A 165 0.54 17.87 4.19
C THR A 165 0.65 19.16 5.02
N ASN A 166 0.04 19.22 6.21
CA ASN A 166 0.17 20.35 7.13
C ASN A 166 1.60 20.52 7.64
N TYR A 167 2.28 19.41 7.99
CA TYR A 167 3.69 19.44 8.41
C TYR A 167 4.59 20.01 7.31
N LEU A 168 4.46 19.51 6.07
CA LEU A 168 5.23 19.99 4.92
C LEU A 168 5.00 21.49 4.66
N THR A 169 3.74 21.93 4.72
CA THR A 169 3.37 23.34 4.53
C THR A 169 3.95 24.24 5.64
N LEU A 170 3.86 23.79 6.88
CA LEU A 170 4.33 24.56 8.03
C LEU A 170 5.85 24.75 8.04
N ASN A 171 6.58 23.67 7.70
CA ASN A 171 8.04 23.66 7.75
C ASN A 171 8.70 24.01 6.41
N LYS A 172 7.91 24.17 5.32
CA LYS A 172 8.40 24.41 3.96
C LYS A 172 9.38 23.32 3.50
N GLU A 173 9.06 22.09 3.84
CA GLU A 173 9.83 20.90 3.54
C GLU A 173 9.14 20.06 2.44
N GLY A 174 9.83 19.03 1.97
CA GLY A 174 9.31 18.03 1.03
C GLY A 174 9.79 16.64 1.39
N GLY A 175 9.18 15.63 0.76
CA GLY A 175 9.53 14.23 0.95
C GLY A 175 8.62 13.50 1.95
N HIS A 176 9.05 12.31 2.38
CA HIS A 176 8.21 11.36 3.11
C HIS A 176 8.41 11.37 4.63
N ASN A 177 9.50 11.97 5.11
CA ASN A 177 9.87 11.91 6.52
C ASN A 177 9.58 13.23 7.22
N GLU A 178 9.22 13.15 8.51
CA GLU A 178 9.09 14.30 9.41
C GLU A 178 10.21 14.24 10.46
N ASP A 179 10.75 15.41 10.80
CA ASP A 179 11.71 15.56 11.90
C ASP A 179 10.94 15.80 13.22
N PRO A 180 11.17 14.97 14.28
CA PRO A 180 10.52 15.16 15.57
C PRO A 180 10.82 16.51 16.25
N ALA A 181 11.87 17.20 15.85
CA ALA A 181 12.21 18.53 16.37
C ALA A 181 11.32 19.64 15.76
N ASN A 182 10.66 19.38 14.65
CA ASN A 182 9.87 20.38 13.93
C ASN A 182 8.41 20.42 14.40
N PRO A 183 7.77 21.61 14.38
CA PRO A 183 6.37 21.75 14.74
C PRO A 183 5.46 20.96 13.78
N GLY A 184 4.38 20.40 14.33
CA GLY A 184 3.44 19.61 13.55
C GLY A 184 3.82 18.14 13.35
N TYR A 185 4.91 17.67 13.97
CA TYR A 185 5.35 16.27 13.90
C TYR A 185 4.25 15.28 14.29
N THR A 186 4.02 14.30 13.43
CA THR A 186 3.02 13.25 13.65
C THR A 186 3.57 11.83 13.48
N GLY A 187 4.78 11.69 12.98
CA GLY A 187 5.46 10.40 12.82
C GLY A 187 6.60 10.50 11.82
N MET A 188 7.68 9.79 12.05
CA MET A 188 8.86 9.88 11.18
C MET A 188 8.50 9.51 9.72
N GLY A 189 7.76 8.44 9.50
CA GLY A 189 7.35 8.01 8.17
C GLY A 189 5.85 7.74 8.08
N ALA A 190 5.36 7.45 6.89
CA ALA A 190 3.95 7.18 6.62
C ALA A 190 3.34 6.11 7.55
N ALA A 191 4.07 5.02 7.83
CA ALA A 191 3.61 3.96 8.74
C ALA A 191 3.37 4.45 10.18
N ASP A 192 4.20 5.38 10.69
CA ASP A 192 4.00 5.95 12.02
C ASP A 192 2.77 6.86 12.02
N ARG A 193 2.61 7.67 10.98
CA ARG A 193 1.48 8.59 10.83
C ARG A 193 0.14 7.86 10.74
N VAL A 194 0.02 6.88 9.84
CA VAL A 194 -1.23 6.11 9.73
C VAL A 194 -1.51 5.30 10.99
N GLY A 195 -0.46 4.80 11.67
CA GLY A 195 -0.56 4.15 12.98
C GLY A 195 -1.06 5.09 14.07
N LEU A 196 -0.62 6.35 14.08
CA LEU A 196 -1.10 7.40 15.00
C LEU A 196 -2.61 7.66 14.82
N PHE A 197 -3.14 7.51 13.61
CA PHE A 197 -4.58 7.62 13.33
C PHE A 197 -5.31 6.27 13.37
N GLY A 198 -4.69 5.25 13.96
CA GLY A 198 -5.36 3.99 14.33
C GLY A 198 -5.34 2.90 13.27
N HIS A 199 -4.66 3.08 12.14
CA HIS A 199 -4.50 2.02 11.16
C HIS A 199 -3.58 0.90 11.68
N VAL A 200 -3.92 -0.34 11.33
CA VAL A 200 -3.13 -1.54 11.63
C VAL A 200 -2.83 -2.26 10.33
N GLY A 201 -1.58 -2.27 9.93
CA GLY A 201 -1.17 -2.92 8.68
C GLY A 201 -0.03 -2.20 7.98
N SER A 202 0.05 -2.42 6.68
CA SER A 202 1.00 -1.73 5.82
C SER A 202 0.52 -0.33 5.45
N SER A 203 1.43 0.50 4.99
CA SER A 203 1.13 1.81 4.44
C SER A 203 1.89 2.03 3.14
N TRP A 204 1.33 2.86 2.31
CA TRP A 204 1.88 3.34 1.06
C TRP A 204 1.66 4.84 0.99
N GLU A 205 2.63 5.58 0.48
CA GLU A 205 2.54 7.03 0.38
C GLU A 205 3.16 7.52 -0.92
N VAL A 206 2.57 8.57 -1.50
CA VAL A 206 3.19 9.44 -2.50
C VAL A 206 3.00 10.90 -2.10
N VAL A 207 4.04 11.72 -2.35
CA VAL A 207 4.08 13.13 -1.98
C VAL A 207 4.52 13.96 -3.18
N SER A 208 3.80 15.06 -3.45
CA SER A 208 4.18 16.10 -4.41
C SER A 208 4.31 17.43 -3.69
N THR A 209 5.30 18.23 -4.07
CA THR A 209 5.51 19.59 -3.57
C THR A 209 5.62 20.58 -4.71
N GLY A 210 5.17 21.81 -4.49
CA GLY A 210 5.22 22.86 -5.51
C GLY A 210 4.14 22.75 -6.60
N ALA A 211 3.15 21.91 -6.43
CA ALA A 211 2.03 21.77 -7.39
C ALA A 211 1.15 23.04 -7.37
N THR A 212 0.69 23.47 -8.53
CA THR A 212 -0.16 24.67 -8.65
C THR A 212 -1.58 24.43 -8.16
N CYS A 213 -2.03 23.16 -8.19
CA CYS A 213 -3.31 22.67 -7.68
C CYS A 213 -3.24 21.16 -7.41
N TYR A 214 -4.26 20.60 -6.78
CA TYR A 214 -4.31 19.17 -6.49
C TYR A 214 -4.27 18.29 -7.75
N GLN A 215 -4.86 18.76 -8.85
CA GLN A 215 -4.85 18.04 -10.13
C GLN A 215 -3.44 17.94 -10.69
N ASP A 216 -2.70 19.04 -10.68
CA ASP A 216 -1.31 19.14 -11.10
C ASP A 216 -0.42 18.19 -10.26
N GLY A 217 -0.62 18.20 -8.95
CA GLY A 217 0.10 17.32 -8.03
C GLY A 217 -0.12 15.82 -8.33
N ILE A 218 -1.36 15.36 -8.47
CA ILE A 218 -1.63 13.92 -8.69
C ILE A 218 -1.23 13.46 -10.08
N ILE A 219 -1.38 14.30 -11.11
CA ILE A 219 -0.93 13.99 -12.47
C ILE A 219 0.60 13.99 -12.53
N GLY A 220 1.26 14.98 -11.92
CA GLY A 220 2.71 15.04 -11.85
C GLY A 220 3.32 13.81 -11.17
N LEU A 221 2.73 13.32 -10.08
CA LEU A 221 3.13 12.07 -9.45
C LEU A 221 2.95 10.87 -10.38
N TRP A 222 1.85 10.84 -11.14
CA TRP A 222 1.63 9.75 -12.11
C TRP A 222 2.62 9.82 -13.27
N ASP A 223 2.99 11.00 -13.74
CA ASP A 223 3.94 11.17 -14.84
C ASP A 223 5.37 10.82 -14.43
N ALA A 224 5.71 10.93 -13.17
CA ALA A 224 6.99 10.56 -12.60
C ALA A 224 7.14 9.03 -12.49
N PRO A 225 8.15 8.40 -13.13
CA PRO A 225 8.18 6.94 -13.27
C PRO A 225 8.33 6.15 -11.97
N TYR A 226 9.08 6.60 -10.96
CA TYR A 226 9.16 5.88 -9.68
C TYR A 226 7.86 6.01 -8.87
N HIS A 227 7.26 7.20 -8.83
CA HIS A 227 5.96 7.39 -8.20
C HIS A 227 4.88 6.59 -8.93
N ARG A 228 4.91 6.58 -10.26
CA ARG A 228 4.00 5.76 -11.08
C ARG A 228 4.08 4.27 -10.74
N ILE A 229 5.30 3.70 -10.61
CA ILE A 229 5.48 2.30 -10.18
C ILE A 229 4.73 2.03 -8.88
N SER A 230 4.88 2.92 -7.92
CA SER A 230 4.24 2.84 -6.62
C SER A 230 2.71 2.95 -6.71
N MET A 231 2.20 3.87 -7.55
CA MET A 231 0.77 4.11 -7.80
C MET A 231 0.09 3.02 -8.65
N MET A 232 0.87 2.30 -9.46
CA MET A 232 0.39 1.16 -10.28
C MET A 232 0.11 -0.11 -9.46
N LYS A 233 0.33 -0.11 -8.15
CA LYS A 233 0.07 -1.27 -7.28
C LYS A 233 -1.38 -1.75 -7.48
N PRO A 234 -1.59 -2.94 -8.09
CA PRO A 234 -2.92 -3.34 -8.53
C PRO A 234 -3.88 -3.62 -7.39
N GLY A 235 -3.35 -4.09 -6.26
CA GLY A 235 -4.11 -4.41 -5.05
C GLY A 235 -4.34 -3.23 -4.10
N LEU A 236 -3.99 -2.00 -4.48
CA LEU A 236 -4.31 -0.81 -3.68
C LEU A 236 -5.82 -0.61 -3.67
N VAL A 237 -6.45 -0.58 -2.48
CA VAL A 237 -7.90 -0.64 -2.33
C VAL A 237 -8.49 0.47 -1.46
N ILE A 238 -7.69 1.07 -0.58
CA ILE A 238 -8.09 2.18 0.30
C ILE A 238 -7.03 3.27 0.29
N ALA A 239 -7.45 4.52 0.36
CA ALA A 239 -6.55 5.66 0.52
C ALA A 239 -7.27 6.89 1.10
N GLY A 240 -6.46 7.81 1.59
CA GLY A 240 -6.82 9.18 1.88
C GLY A 240 -5.89 10.14 1.15
N ALA A 241 -6.29 11.39 0.99
CA ALA A 241 -5.49 12.40 0.32
C ALA A 241 -5.72 13.76 0.94
N SER A 242 -4.71 14.62 0.87
CA SER A 242 -4.83 16.03 1.27
C SER A 242 -3.97 16.91 0.39
N TYR A 243 -4.50 18.05 0.01
CA TYR A 243 -3.78 19.08 -0.74
C TYR A 243 -3.84 20.43 0.00
N LYS A 244 -2.68 21.07 0.18
CA LYS A 244 -2.59 22.39 0.78
C LYS A 244 -1.34 23.12 0.33
N ASP A 245 -1.51 24.36 -0.14
CA ASP A 245 -0.43 25.28 -0.46
C ASP A 245 0.68 24.68 -1.31
N GLY A 246 0.32 23.93 -2.34
CA GLY A 246 1.24 23.29 -3.26
C GLY A 246 1.74 21.89 -2.82
N ASN A 247 1.40 21.44 -1.63
CA ASN A 247 1.75 20.12 -1.13
C ASN A 247 0.56 19.16 -1.27
N LEU A 248 0.82 17.98 -1.84
CA LEU A 248 -0.13 16.89 -1.95
C LEU A 248 0.45 15.65 -1.30
N THR A 249 -0.29 15.03 -0.41
CA THR A 249 0.00 13.70 0.13
C THR A 249 -1.15 12.75 -0.19
N VAL A 250 -0.82 11.54 -0.60
CA VAL A 250 -1.77 10.43 -0.72
C VAL A 250 -1.21 9.25 0.05
N ASP A 251 -1.91 8.85 1.10
CA ASP A 251 -1.63 7.65 1.89
C ASP A 251 -2.62 6.54 1.54
N GLY A 252 -2.19 5.28 1.58
CA GLY A 252 -3.09 4.16 1.30
C GLY A 252 -2.54 2.80 1.68
N ASP A 253 -3.39 1.78 1.50
CA ASP A 253 -3.03 0.38 1.69
C ASP A 253 -3.76 -0.52 0.71
N GLY A 254 -3.24 -1.74 0.56
CA GLY A 254 -3.82 -2.73 -0.32
C GLY A 254 -3.13 -4.08 -0.25
N MET A 255 -3.74 -5.05 -0.92
CA MET A 255 -3.24 -6.42 -1.00
C MET A 255 -2.22 -6.56 -2.13
N THR A 256 -1.34 -7.54 -2.04
CA THR A 256 -0.51 -7.95 -3.18
C THR A 256 -1.40 -8.69 -4.20
N MET A 257 -1.23 -8.39 -5.48
CA MET A 257 -1.86 -9.11 -6.59
C MET A 257 -0.79 -9.47 -7.61
N ASP A 258 -0.80 -10.71 -8.04
CA ASP A 258 0.18 -11.22 -9.01
C ASP A 258 -0.11 -10.70 -10.42
N GLY A 259 0.94 -10.49 -11.21
CA GLY A 259 0.84 -10.15 -12.61
C GLY A 259 1.88 -9.16 -13.11
N MET A 260 1.89 -8.98 -14.44
CA MET A 260 2.68 -7.97 -15.11
C MET A 260 1.81 -6.80 -15.55
N PHE A 261 2.14 -5.61 -15.10
CA PHE A 261 1.41 -4.37 -15.35
C PHE A 261 2.31 -3.37 -16.08
N VAL A 262 1.73 -2.61 -16.97
CA VAL A 262 2.46 -1.67 -17.85
C VAL A 262 1.80 -0.30 -17.90
N SER A 263 2.62 0.75 -18.07
CA SER A 263 2.19 2.13 -18.34
C SER A 263 3.13 2.76 -19.37
N PRO A 264 2.63 3.47 -20.40
CA PRO A 264 1.22 3.71 -20.73
C PRO A 264 0.40 2.43 -20.88
N PRO A 265 -0.94 2.50 -20.69
CA PRO A 265 -1.78 1.31 -20.74
C PRO A 265 -1.88 0.73 -22.13
N VAL A 266 -2.27 -0.53 -22.22
CA VAL A 266 -2.50 -1.19 -23.52
C VAL A 266 -3.56 -0.43 -24.30
N SER A 267 -3.24 -0.04 -25.54
CA SER A 267 -4.09 0.81 -26.38
C SER A 267 -4.38 2.20 -25.79
N GLY A 268 -3.49 2.67 -24.90
CA GLY A 268 -3.62 4.02 -24.31
C GLY A 268 -3.65 5.11 -25.37
N LEU A 269 -4.56 6.05 -25.21
CA LEU A 269 -4.71 7.24 -26.02
C LEU A 269 -4.37 8.50 -25.22
N ASN A 270 -4.04 9.59 -25.93
CA ASN A 270 -3.76 10.90 -25.33
C ASN A 270 -2.57 10.90 -24.34
N ILE A 271 -1.60 10.03 -24.54
CA ILE A 271 -0.40 9.98 -23.71
C ILE A 271 0.46 11.22 -23.98
N ALA A 272 1.00 11.83 -22.94
CA ALA A 272 1.93 12.97 -23.10
C ALA A 272 3.13 12.58 -23.99
N PRO A 273 3.55 13.41 -24.93
CA PRO A 273 4.70 13.10 -25.77
C PRO A 273 6.02 13.25 -25.02
N SER A 274 6.04 14.05 -23.95
CA SER A 274 7.24 14.36 -23.18
C SER A 274 6.98 14.30 -21.68
N TRP A 275 8.07 14.24 -20.93
CA TRP A 275 8.11 14.30 -19.49
C TRP A 275 9.27 15.22 -19.06
N GLU A 276 9.03 16.08 -18.10
CA GLU A 276 10.06 16.86 -17.43
C GLU A 276 10.79 15.95 -16.43
N ASN A 277 12.08 15.77 -16.61
CA ASN A 277 12.91 14.90 -15.77
C ASN A 277 13.15 15.52 -14.38
N ASN A 278 12.07 15.76 -13.64
CA ASN A 278 12.01 16.52 -12.39
C ASN A 278 11.72 15.65 -11.15
N GLU A 279 11.68 14.33 -11.30
CA GLU A 279 11.47 13.41 -10.18
C GLU A 279 12.70 13.35 -9.26
N SER A 280 12.46 13.22 -7.95
CA SER A 280 13.52 13.00 -6.97
C SER A 280 13.32 11.67 -6.24
N PRO A 281 14.32 10.75 -6.27
CA PRO A 281 15.59 10.88 -6.99
C PRO A 281 15.41 10.88 -8.52
N ASN A 282 16.30 11.57 -9.22
CA ASN A 282 16.23 11.64 -10.67
C ASN A 282 16.57 10.27 -11.29
N PRO A 283 15.68 9.64 -12.10
CA PRO A 283 15.94 8.32 -12.69
C PRO A 283 17.08 8.33 -13.71
N THR A 284 17.39 9.47 -14.31
CA THR A 284 18.50 9.57 -15.27
C THR A 284 19.82 10.02 -14.64
N ARG A 285 19.92 10.08 -13.31
CA ARG A 285 21.12 10.54 -12.56
C ARG A 285 22.41 9.83 -12.91
N SER A 286 22.34 8.57 -13.34
CA SER A 286 23.51 7.76 -13.73
C SER A 286 23.91 7.91 -15.21
N PHE A 287 23.11 8.63 -16.02
CA PHE A 287 23.37 8.82 -17.43
C PHE A 287 23.91 10.22 -17.70
N ALA A 288 25.17 10.32 -18.11
CA ALA A 288 25.78 11.61 -18.42
C ALA A 288 25.07 12.31 -19.59
N GLY A 289 24.80 13.61 -19.43
CA GLY A 289 24.19 14.42 -20.49
C GLY A 289 22.71 14.18 -20.73
N ALA A 290 22.00 13.58 -19.78
CA ALA A 290 20.55 13.46 -19.88
C ALA A 290 19.90 14.85 -19.89
N GLU A 291 19.00 15.09 -20.84
CA GLU A 291 18.28 16.34 -20.99
C GLU A 291 17.20 16.50 -19.91
N HIS A 292 16.75 17.74 -19.67
CA HIS A 292 15.66 18.03 -18.74
C HIS A 292 14.31 17.58 -19.31
N VAL A 293 14.07 17.74 -20.61
CA VAL A 293 12.84 17.31 -21.27
C VAL A 293 13.11 16.04 -22.09
N LEU A 294 12.51 14.94 -21.67
CA LEU A 294 12.65 13.62 -22.25
C LEU A 294 11.32 13.14 -22.84
N GLY A 295 11.33 12.02 -23.55
CA GLY A 295 10.08 11.39 -23.95
C GLY A 295 9.36 10.75 -22.77
N TYR A 296 8.05 10.56 -22.90
CA TYR A 296 7.22 10.01 -21.83
C TYR A 296 7.68 8.59 -21.42
N PRO A 297 7.97 8.36 -20.13
CA PRO A 297 8.52 7.09 -19.66
C PRO A 297 7.55 5.93 -19.81
N VAL A 298 8.05 4.79 -20.25
CA VAL A 298 7.35 3.50 -20.21
C VAL A 298 7.80 2.73 -18.99
N VAL A 299 6.85 2.20 -18.24
CA VAL A 299 7.09 1.42 -17.02
C VAL A 299 6.48 0.04 -17.16
N ALA A 300 7.17 -0.99 -16.69
CA ALA A 300 6.62 -2.31 -16.50
C ALA A 300 7.00 -2.84 -15.12
N THR A 301 6.02 -3.39 -14.41
CA THR A 301 6.19 -3.93 -13.06
C THR A 301 5.61 -5.33 -12.99
N ILE A 302 6.32 -6.25 -12.33
CA ILE A 302 5.85 -7.60 -12.05
C ILE A 302 5.61 -7.74 -10.56
N TYR A 303 4.37 -8.03 -10.18
CA TYR A 303 4.00 -8.36 -8.81
C TYR A 303 3.84 -9.86 -8.64
N GLY A 304 4.21 -10.38 -7.48
CA GLY A 304 4.07 -11.79 -7.10
C GLY A 304 4.82 -12.07 -5.79
N ASP A 305 4.30 -12.95 -4.95
CA ASP A 305 4.85 -13.22 -3.62
C ASP A 305 6.33 -13.67 -3.65
N LYS A 306 6.75 -14.32 -4.74
CA LYS A 306 8.11 -14.82 -4.92
C LYS A 306 8.99 -13.90 -5.75
N VAL A 307 8.43 -12.86 -6.36
CA VAL A 307 9.16 -11.90 -7.20
C VAL A 307 9.90 -10.91 -6.32
N LYS A 308 11.22 -11.02 -6.28
CA LYS A 308 12.10 -10.12 -5.52
C LYS A 308 12.85 -9.14 -6.41
N THR A 309 13.23 -9.59 -7.60
CA THR A 309 13.93 -8.80 -8.60
C THR A 309 13.64 -9.31 -10.00
N ILE A 310 13.84 -8.46 -11.00
CA ILE A 310 13.65 -8.79 -12.42
C ILE A 310 14.83 -8.29 -13.26
N SER A 311 15.00 -8.87 -14.43
CA SER A 311 15.96 -8.43 -15.46
C SER A 311 15.30 -8.30 -16.82
N ILE A 312 15.86 -7.45 -17.69
CA ILE A 312 15.44 -7.29 -19.07
C ILE A 312 16.11 -8.38 -19.90
N VAL A 313 15.33 -9.30 -20.48
CA VAL A 313 15.82 -10.28 -21.46
C VAL A 313 15.88 -9.64 -22.86
N SER A 314 14.85 -8.88 -23.22
CA SER A 314 14.82 -8.04 -24.42
C SER A 314 13.79 -6.92 -24.27
N ALA A 315 14.09 -5.77 -24.88
CA ALA A 315 13.21 -4.62 -24.92
C ALA A 315 13.25 -4.00 -26.33
N SER A 316 12.07 -3.65 -26.85
CA SER A 316 11.91 -2.84 -28.06
C SER A 316 10.89 -1.75 -27.79
N PHE A 317 11.19 -0.53 -28.21
CA PHE A 317 10.31 0.61 -28.19
C PHE A 317 10.45 1.32 -29.53
N ALA A 318 9.44 1.25 -30.37
CA ALA A 318 9.54 1.65 -31.77
C ALA A 318 8.33 2.46 -32.24
N THR A 319 8.54 3.24 -33.31
CA THR A 319 7.46 3.89 -34.06
C THR A 319 6.58 2.85 -34.76
N ALA A 320 5.45 3.27 -35.32
CA ALA A 320 4.58 2.41 -36.13
C ALA A 320 5.27 1.82 -37.38
N SER A 321 6.32 2.49 -37.92
CA SER A 321 7.13 1.99 -39.03
C SER A 321 8.23 1.01 -38.59
N GLY A 322 8.37 0.71 -37.30
CA GLY A 322 9.39 -0.19 -36.76
C GLY A 322 10.75 0.46 -36.49
N LYS A 323 10.87 1.80 -36.61
CA LYS A 323 12.10 2.50 -36.23
C LYS A 323 12.22 2.53 -34.72
N GLU A 324 13.31 1.96 -34.16
CA GLU A 324 13.62 1.98 -32.73
C GLU A 324 13.82 3.41 -32.22
N ILE A 325 13.32 3.65 -31.02
CA ILE A 325 13.44 4.90 -30.24
C ILE A 325 14.68 4.78 -29.36
N GLU A 326 15.60 5.74 -29.49
CA GLU A 326 16.72 5.88 -28.57
C GLU A 326 16.22 6.17 -27.16
N ARG A 327 16.68 5.40 -26.17
CA ARG A 327 16.17 5.46 -24.80
C ARG A 327 17.22 5.13 -23.77
N TYR A 328 16.97 5.52 -22.55
CA TYR A 328 17.58 4.97 -21.33
C TYR A 328 16.78 3.75 -20.90
N GLU A 329 17.47 2.71 -20.47
CA GLU A 329 16.87 1.49 -19.90
C GLU A 329 17.32 1.35 -18.45
N LEU A 330 16.35 1.35 -17.53
CA LEU A 330 16.59 1.19 -16.11
C LEU A 330 15.97 -0.13 -15.65
N SER A 331 16.73 -0.86 -14.86
CA SER A 331 16.33 -2.13 -14.27
C SER A 331 16.99 -2.27 -12.88
N PRO A 332 16.64 -3.27 -12.08
CA PRO A 332 17.34 -3.55 -10.82
C PRO A 332 18.85 -3.76 -10.94
N GLU A 333 19.36 -4.01 -12.14
CA GLU A 333 20.79 -4.21 -12.40
C GLU A 333 21.59 -2.90 -12.40
N ASN A 334 20.93 -1.77 -12.73
CA ASN A 334 21.59 -0.47 -12.88
C ASN A 334 20.91 0.67 -12.12
N ASP A 335 19.84 0.35 -11.35
CA ASP A 335 19.11 1.32 -10.54
C ASP A 335 18.63 0.70 -9.22
N GLU A 336 19.19 1.16 -8.11
CA GLU A 336 18.91 0.68 -6.76
C GLU A 336 17.48 0.94 -6.25
N HIS A 337 16.76 1.91 -6.87
CA HIS A 337 15.36 2.21 -6.54
C HIS A 337 14.39 1.23 -7.20
N LEU A 338 14.85 0.42 -8.15
CA LEU A 338 14.06 -0.60 -8.81
C LEU A 338 14.27 -1.97 -8.17
N LYS A 339 13.19 -2.73 -8.02
CA LYS A 339 13.22 -4.13 -7.54
C LYS A 339 12.55 -5.06 -8.54
N ASN A 340 11.26 -4.84 -8.74
CA ASN A 340 10.39 -5.65 -9.59
C ASN A 340 9.84 -4.86 -10.79
N SER A 341 10.54 -3.79 -11.17
CA SER A 341 10.11 -2.86 -12.21
C SER A 341 11.25 -2.53 -13.16
N VAL A 342 10.90 -2.15 -14.38
CA VAL A 342 11.82 -1.59 -15.39
C VAL A 342 11.23 -0.31 -15.95
N ILE A 343 12.10 0.61 -16.37
CA ILE A 343 11.70 1.89 -16.96
C ILE A 343 12.45 2.06 -18.29
N LEU A 344 11.73 2.43 -19.35
CA LEU A 344 12.29 2.84 -20.64
C LEU A 344 11.97 4.32 -20.83
N ILE A 345 12.99 5.19 -20.90
CA ILE A 345 12.82 6.64 -21.07
C ILE A 345 13.38 7.05 -22.42
N PRO A 346 12.56 7.46 -23.39
CA PRO A 346 13.06 8.01 -24.65
C PRO A 346 13.95 9.22 -24.39
N LYS A 347 15.14 9.28 -25.05
CA LYS A 347 16.10 10.36 -24.86
C LYS A 347 15.60 11.72 -25.37
N LYS A 348 14.57 11.71 -26.21
CA LYS A 348 13.93 12.91 -26.78
C LYS A 348 12.42 12.79 -26.69
N PRO A 349 11.70 13.92 -26.66
CA PRO A 349 10.25 13.92 -26.78
C PRO A 349 9.75 13.07 -27.94
N LEU A 350 8.66 12.35 -27.73
CA LEU A 350 7.96 11.62 -28.77
C LEU A 350 7.20 12.60 -29.68
N GLU A 351 6.92 12.23 -30.92
CA GLU A 351 6.08 13.04 -31.80
C GLU A 351 4.61 12.96 -31.35
N SER A 352 3.90 14.10 -31.38
CA SER A 352 2.47 14.18 -31.08
C SER A 352 1.62 13.45 -32.12
N GLY A 353 0.52 12.82 -31.67
CA GLY A 353 -0.44 12.12 -32.53
C GLY A 353 0.12 10.85 -33.17
N LYS A 354 1.20 10.29 -32.65
CA LYS A 354 1.83 9.09 -33.21
C LYS A 354 1.61 7.87 -32.31
N THR A 355 1.50 6.72 -32.97
CA THR A 355 1.41 5.43 -32.30
C THR A 355 2.80 4.81 -32.17
N TYR A 356 3.08 4.32 -30.99
CA TYR A 356 4.31 3.62 -30.63
C TYR A 356 4.01 2.20 -30.18
N SER A 357 4.93 1.27 -30.43
CA SER A 357 4.86 -0.12 -30.00
C SER A 357 5.96 -0.40 -28.99
N VAL A 358 5.63 -1.12 -27.92
CA VAL A 358 6.57 -1.60 -26.92
C VAL A 358 6.48 -3.11 -26.83
N ASN A 359 7.62 -3.79 -26.84
CA ASN A 359 7.72 -5.23 -26.60
C ASN A 359 8.75 -5.46 -25.51
N LEU A 360 8.33 -6.11 -24.42
CA LEU A 360 9.19 -6.45 -23.29
C LEU A 360 9.18 -7.94 -23.05
N LYS A 361 10.36 -8.49 -22.83
CA LYS A 361 10.56 -9.83 -22.28
C LYS A 361 11.40 -9.68 -21.02
N LEU A 362 10.82 -10.00 -19.88
CA LEU A 362 11.42 -9.86 -18.56
C LEU A 362 11.56 -11.23 -17.92
N LYS A 363 12.52 -11.39 -17.02
CA LYS A 363 12.74 -12.62 -16.26
C LYS A 363 12.87 -12.26 -14.78
N ASP A 364 12.19 -13.00 -13.91
CA ASP A 364 12.29 -12.80 -12.46
C ASP A 364 13.38 -13.68 -11.82
N ASN A 365 13.61 -13.47 -10.53
CA ASN A 365 14.57 -14.23 -9.73
C ASN A 365 14.26 -15.73 -9.59
N THR A 366 13.04 -16.17 -9.92
CA THR A 366 12.66 -17.60 -9.92
C THR A 366 12.94 -18.27 -11.26
N GLY A 367 13.27 -17.49 -12.27
CA GLY A 367 13.47 -17.94 -13.65
C GLY A 367 12.21 -17.86 -14.52
N ALA A 368 11.08 -17.42 -13.97
CA ALA A 368 9.85 -17.23 -14.74
C ALA A 368 10.02 -16.08 -15.74
N VAL A 369 9.47 -16.26 -16.94
CA VAL A 369 9.59 -15.31 -18.04
C VAL A 369 8.22 -14.70 -18.34
N TYR A 370 8.19 -13.37 -18.40
CA TYR A 370 7.01 -12.56 -18.69
C TYR A 370 7.22 -11.82 -20.00
N THR A 371 6.24 -11.89 -20.89
CA THR A 371 6.29 -11.20 -22.18
C THR A 371 5.05 -10.33 -22.35
N LYS A 372 5.23 -9.08 -22.73
CA LYS A 372 4.16 -8.14 -23.03
C LYS A 372 4.50 -7.33 -24.27
N ALA A 373 3.54 -7.30 -25.20
CA ALA A 373 3.58 -6.44 -26.38
C ALA A 373 2.32 -5.56 -26.37
N TRP A 374 2.49 -4.25 -26.56
CA TRP A 374 1.37 -3.31 -26.60
C TRP A 374 1.70 -2.07 -27.42
N LYS A 375 0.67 -1.26 -27.64
CA LYS A 375 0.79 0.03 -28.32
C LYS A 375 0.10 1.11 -27.53
N PHE A 376 0.55 2.34 -27.70
CA PHE A 376 -0.10 3.55 -27.21
C PHE A 376 0.05 4.68 -28.21
N THR A 377 -0.78 5.72 -28.09
CA THR A 377 -0.77 6.88 -29.00
C THR A 377 -0.62 8.16 -28.17
N THR A 378 0.31 9.02 -28.59
CA THR A 378 0.54 10.34 -27.98
C THR A 378 -0.56 11.32 -28.38
N ARG A 379 -0.83 12.33 -27.52
CA ARG A 379 -1.69 13.48 -27.82
C ARG A 379 -0.98 14.52 -28.65
#